data_8da01ef3bbc776736fd961042bb304f0
#
_entry.id   8da01ef3bbc776736fd961042bb304f0
#
_cell.length_a   1.000
_cell.length_b   1.000
_cell.length_c   1.000
_cell.angle_alpha   90.00
_cell.angle_beta   90.00
_cell.angle_gamma   90.00
#
_symmetry.space_group_name_H-M   'P 1'
#
loop_
_entity.id
_entity.type
_entity.pdbx_description
1 polymer ?
#
loop_
_entity_poly.entity_id
_entity_poly.type
_entity_poly.pdbx_seq_one_letter_code
_entity_poly.pdbx_strand_id
1 'polypeptide(L)' 'MNENITFSQVKSGIGSPKSIRATLIGLGLTRMYKTVTRKNTPEIRGMLNKVQHLVKMEE' A
#
# COMPACT_ATOMS: atom_id res chain seq x y z
N MET A 1 10.83 -14.32 10.09
CA MET A 1 10.14 -13.05 9.85
C MET A 1 10.65 -12.45 8.55
N ASN A 2 9.74 -11.91 7.76
CA ASN A 2 10.14 -11.29 6.49
C ASN A 2 10.66 -9.88 6.74
N GLU A 3 11.83 -9.60 6.21
CA GLU A 3 12.38 -8.26 6.26
C GLU A 3 11.69 -7.32 5.28
N ASN A 4 11.09 -7.88 4.25
CA ASN A 4 10.38 -7.13 3.22
C ASN A 4 8.95 -7.63 3.11
N ILE A 5 8.07 -6.75 2.71
CA ILE A 5 6.70 -7.11 2.39
C ILE A 5 6.38 -6.66 0.99
N THR A 6 5.60 -7.47 0.31
CA THR A 6 5.17 -7.18 -1.06
C THR A 6 3.66 -7.03 -1.07
N PHE A 7 3.20 -6.01 -1.75
CA PHE A 7 1.77 -5.71 -1.81
C PHE A 7 1.44 -5.07 -3.14
N SER A 8 0.18 -5.15 -3.53
CA SER A 8 -0.29 -4.56 -4.78
C SER A 8 -1.62 -3.86 -4.55
N GLN A 9 -1.84 -2.81 -5.31
CA GLN A 9 -3.12 -2.10 -5.28
C GLN A 9 -4.12 -2.87 -6.14
N VAL A 10 -5.24 -3.27 -5.54
CA VAL A 10 -6.27 -4.04 -6.24
C VAL A 10 -7.57 -3.26 -6.42
N LYS A 11 -7.68 -2.10 -5.77
CA LYS A 11 -8.83 -1.22 -5.91
C LYS A 11 -8.37 0.21 -6.10
N SER A 12 -9.12 0.98 -6.88
CA SER A 12 -8.81 2.37 -7.15
C SER A 12 -8.98 3.22 -5.89
N GLY A 13 -8.10 4.22 -5.75
CA GLY A 13 -8.24 5.22 -4.69
C GLY A 13 -9.16 6.36 -5.05
N ILE A 14 -9.79 6.32 -6.24
CA ILE A 14 -10.72 7.36 -6.65
C ILE A 14 -11.91 7.39 -5.68
N GLY A 15 -12.24 8.58 -5.22
CA GLY A 15 -13.30 8.75 -4.23
C GLY A 15 -12.82 8.65 -2.80
N SER A 16 -11.57 8.26 -2.57
CA SER A 16 -11.00 8.21 -1.23
C SER A 16 -10.51 9.58 -0.78
N PRO A 17 -10.42 9.83 0.54
CA PRO A 17 -9.84 11.07 1.04
C PRO A 17 -8.42 11.26 0.55
N LYS A 18 -7.98 12.54 0.52
CA LYS A 18 -6.63 12.86 0.09
C LYS A 18 -5.55 12.15 0.92
N SER A 19 -5.80 11.95 2.22
CA SER A 19 -4.85 11.27 3.09
C SER A 19 -4.61 9.83 2.65
N ILE A 20 -5.65 9.14 2.19
CA ILE A 20 -5.55 7.78 1.69
C ILE A 20 -4.77 7.76 0.39
N ARG A 21 -5.08 8.69 -0.52
CA ARG A 21 -4.39 8.77 -1.80
C ARG A 21 -2.92 9.11 -1.62
N ALA A 22 -2.62 10.02 -0.70
CA ALA A 22 -1.23 10.37 -0.39
C ALA A 22 -0.48 9.17 0.18
N THR A 23 -1.15 8.36 1.00
CA THR A 23 -0.55 7.14 1.56
C THR A 23 -0.20 6.15 0.46
N LEU A 24 -1.10 5.98 -0.52
CA LEU A 24 -0.83 5.10 -1.66
C LEU A 24 0.40 5.57 -2.44
N ILE A 25 0.49 6.87 -2.69
CA ILE A 25 1.64 7.45 -3.39
C ILE A 25 2.92 7.24 -2.58
N GLY A 26 2.84 7.46 -1.27
CA GLY A 26 3.98 7.26 -0.38
C GLY A 26 4.47 5.82 -0.35
N LEU A 27 3.58 4.87 -0.58
CA LEU A 27 3.94 3.45 -0.68
C LEU A 27 4.49 3.09 -2.06
N GLY A 28 4.34 3.96 -3.04
CA GLY A 28 4.77 3.69 -4.40
C GLY A 28 3.69 3.11 -5.28
N LEU A 29 2.46 3.05 -4.79
CA LEU A 29 1.33 2.50 -5.53
C LEU A 29 0.67 3.60 -6.35
N THR A 30 1.30 3.94 -7.47
CA THR A 30 0.82 5.02 -8.33
C THR A 30 -0.11 4.51 -9.44
N ARG A 31 -0.22 3.21 -9.60
CA ARG A 31 -1.06 2.59 -10.62
C ARG A 31 -1.82 1.41 -10.05
N MET A 32 -3.00 1.17 -10.62
CA MET A 32 -3.78 -0.01 -10.31
C MET A 32 -2.98 -1.28 -10.63
N TYR A 33 -3.04 -2.26 -9.76
CA TYR A 33 -2.36 -3.55 -9.88
C TYR A 33 -0.83 -3.48 -9.85
N LYS A 34 -0.27 -2.32 -9.55
CA LYS A 34 1.17 -2.23 -9.40
C LYS A 34 1.59 -2.98 -8.14
N THR A 35 2.63 -3.80 -8.26
CA THR A 35 3.18 -4.53 -7.13
C THR A 35 4.43 -3.82 -6.64
N VAL A 36 4.54 -3.65 -5.34
CA VAL A 36 5.65 -2.94 -4.71
C VAL A 36 6.16 -3.77 -3.54
N THR A 37 7.48 -3.79 -3.37
CA THR A 37 8.13 -4.41 -2.22
C THR A 37 8.78 -3.31 -1.39
N ARG A 38 8.49 -3.31 -0.10
CA ARG A 38 9.06 -2.34 0.84
C ARG A 38 9.58 -3.06 2.07
N LYS A 39 10.48 -2.41 2.78
CA LYS A 39 10.96 -2.93 4.05
C LYS A 39 9.81 -3.05 5.04
N ASN A 40 9.81 -4.13 5.80
CA ASN A 40 8.78 -4.36 6.81
C ASN A 40 9.11 -3.55 8.06
N THR A 41 8.78 -2.28 8.02
CA THR A 41 8.98 -1.36 9.14
C THR A 41 7.63 -0.97 9.74
N PRO A 42 7.61 -0.50 11.00
CA PRO A 42 6.36 -0.04 11.60
C PRO A 42 5.68 1.07 10.79
N GLU A 43 6.47 1.95 10.17
CA GLU A 43 5.90 3.02 9.33
C GLU A 43 5.15 2.46 8.12
N ILE A 44 5.79 1.52 7.43
CA ILE A 44 5.17 0.90 6.25
C ILE A 44 3.92 0.12 6.66
N ARG A 45 4.00 -0.62 7.76
CA ARG A 45 2.82 -1.35 8.25
C ARG A 45 1.67 -0.43 8.62
N GLY A 46 2.00 0.72 9.23
CA GLY A 46 0.99 1.71 9.56
C GLY A 46 0.32 2.28 8.32
N MET A 47 1.12 2.57 7.30
CA MET A 47 0.59 3.07 6.03
C MET A 47 -0.30 2.03 5.34
N LEU A 48 0.15 0.78 5.32
CA LEU A 48 -0.64 -0.30 4.73
C LEU A 48 -1.96 -0.51 5.47
N ASN A 49 -1.94 -0.35 6.78
CA ASN A 49 -3.16 -0.51 7.58
C ASN A 49 -4.22 0.52 7.20
N LYS A 50 -3.81 1.72 6.81
CA LYS A 50 -4.73 2.75 6.36
C LYS A 50 -5.38 2.41 5.03
N VAL A 51 -4.68 1.69 4.17
CA VAL A 51 -5.15 1.41 2.82
C VAL A 51 -5.39 -0.08 2.58
N GLN A 52 -5.49 -0.88 3.64
CA GLN A 52 -5.64 -2.33 3.52
C GLN A 52 -6.86 -2.74 2.71
N HIS A 53 -7.88 -1.89 2.67
CA HIS A 53 -9.08 -2.17 1.88
C HIS A 53 -8.88 -1.94 0.38
N LEU A 54 -7.75 -1.36 0.00
CA LEU A 54 -7.42 -1.07 -1.39
C LEU A 54 -6.25 -1.90 -1.90
N VAL A 55 -5.56 -2.60 -1.03
CA VAL A 55 -4.36 -3.35 -1.40
C VAL A 55 -4.50 -4.81 -0.99
N LYS A 56 -3.71 -5.64 -1.64
CA LYS A 56 -3.60 -7.05 -1.32
C LYS A 56 -2.15 -7.34 -0.96
N MET A 57 -1.95 -8.02 0.16
CA MET A 57 -0.62 -8.43 0.57
C MET A 57 -0.22 -9.68 -0.20
N GLU A 58 0.98 -9.63 -0.77
CA GLU A 58 1.56 -10.78 -1.44
C GLU A 58 2.59 -11.40 -0.52
N GLU A 59 2.59 -12.69 -0.42
CA GLU A 59 3.59 -13.37 0.41
C GLU A 59 4.49 -14.26 -0.39
#